data_b545bfb2f429ac7081c156f965f4d4c1
#
_entry.id   b545bfb2f429ac7081c156f965f4d4c1
#
_cell.length_a   1.000
_cell.length_b   1.000
_cell.length_c   1.000
_cell.angle_alpha   90.00
_cell.angle_beta   90.00
_cell.angle_gamma   90.00
#
_symmetry.space_group_name_H-M   'P 1'
#
loop_
_entity.id
_entity.type
_entity.pdbx_description
1 polymer ?
#
loop_
_entity_poly.entity_id
_entity_poly.type
_entity_poly.pdbx_seq_one_letter_code
_entity_poly.pdbx_strand_id
1 'polypeptide(L)'
;MPFTKPSLKTELFGYNYDAPFGISPLGLQGLMWPKSPEILTKATFEHNIPFILSTVTTSNIETIAEITEGKAWFQLYHSANQEVTNDIIKRIEQVSCPVLVILADVPSFTSLYKKNLLIVNVNIISILFA
;
A
#
# COMPACT_ATOMS: atom_id res chain seq x y z
N MET A 1 -39.34 -13.16 6.57
CA MET A 1 -38.30 -12.21 6.14
C MET A 1 -37.54 -12.84 4.99
N PRO A 2 -37.42 -12.21 3.84
CA PRO A 2 -36.58 -12.75 2.78
C PRO A 2 -35.11 -12.66 3.22
N PHE A 3 -34.40 -13.76 3.21
CA PHE A 3 -32.96 -13.79 3.45
C PHE A 3 -32.25 -13.08 2.29
N THR A 4 -31.71 -11.91 2.53
CA THR A 4 -30.80 -11.25 1.59
C THR A 4 -29.51 -12.05 1.54
N LYS A 5 -29.04 -12.38 0.34
CA LYS A 5 -27.77 -13.05 0.13
C LYS A 5 -26.64 -12.22 0.78
N PRO A 6 -25.80 -12.74 1.67
CA PRO A 6 -24.72 -11.96 2.25
C PRO A 6 -23.76 -11.51 1.16
N SER A 7 -23.27 -10.27 1.28
CA SER A 7 -22.27 -9.69 0.39
C SER A 7 -21.01 -9.34 1.17
N LEU A 8 -19.84 -9.62 0.61
CA LEU A 8 -18.54 -9.21 1.13
C LEU A 8 -18.07 -7.85 0.57
N LYS A 9 -18.83 -7.30 -0.39
CA LYS A 9 -18.47 -6.02 -1.00
C LYS A 9 -18.37 -4.92 0.05
N THR A 10 -17.29 -4.15 -0.04
CA THR A 10 -16.98 -3.08 0.90
C THR A 10 -16.37 -1.88 0.19
N GLU A 11 -16.51 -0.71 0.78
CA GLU A 11 -15.81 0.49 0.37
C GLU A 11 -14.69 0.79 1.38
N LEU A 12 -13.48 0.99 0.87
CA LEU A 12 -12.32 1.40 1.66
C LEU A 12 -11.66 2.61 0.97
N PHE A 13 -11.60 3.73 1.69
CA PHE A 13 -10.97 4.99 1.20
C PHE A 13 -11.51 5.51 -0.13
N GLY A 14 -12.81 5.35 -0.37
CA GLY A 14 -13.47 5.79 -1.61
C GLY A 14 -13.36 4.79 -2.76
N TYR A 15 -12.79 3.61 -2.54
CA TYR A 15 -12.67 2.53 -3.54
C TYR A 15 -13.54 1.34 -3.15
N ASN A 16 -14.25 0.78 -4.14
CA ASN A 16 -15.09 -0.40 -3.95
C ASN A 16 -14.29 -1.67 -4.19
N TYR A 17 -14.34 -2.59 -3.22
CA TYR A 17 -13.68 -3.90 -3.27
C TYR A 17 -14.71 -5.03 -3.13
N ASP A 18 -14.37 -6.21 -3.66
CA ASP A 18 -15.26 -7.37 -3.59
C ASP A 18 -15.18 -8.11 -2.25
N ALA A 19 -14.17 -7.79 -1.42
CA ALA A 19 -14.03 -8.34 -0.07
C ALA A 19 -13.37 -7.34 0.90
N PRO A 20 -13.67 -7.42 2.21
CA PRO A 20 -13.13 -6.54 3.25
C PRO A 20 -11.75 -6.98 3.75
N PHE A 21 -10.95 -7.60 2.93
CA PHE A 21 -9.58 -8.01 3.23
C PHE A 21 -8.69 -7.85 2.00
N GLY A 22 -7.38 -7.82 2.20
CA GLY A 22 -6.38 -7.69 1.14
C GLY A 22 -5.07 -8.37 1.53
N ILE A 23 -4.07 -8.22 0.67
CA ILE A 23 -2.72 -8.71 0.94
C ILE A 23 -1.94 -7.62 1.68
N SER A 24 -1.47 -7.96 2.87
CA SER A 24 -0.64 -7.09 3.71
C SER A 24 0.73 -6.83 3.09
N PRO A 25 1.42 -5.73 3.49
CA PRO A 25 2.76 -5.44 3.00
C PRO A 25 3.77 -6.48 3.52
N LEU A 26 4.27 -7.31 2.61
CA LEU A 26 5.28 -8.33 2.90
C LEU A 26 6.66 -7.84 2.43
N GLY A 27 7.60 -7.75 3.35
CA GLY A 27 8.98 -7.42 3.03
C GLY A 27 9.71 -8.58 2.35
N LEU A 28 10.58 -8.27 1.37
CA LEU A 28 11.51 -9.22 0.73
C LEU A 28 10.86 -10.52 0.20
N GLN A 29 9.56 -10.50 -0.07
CA GLN A 29 8.83 -11.70 -0.50
C GLN A 29 9.38 -12.31 -1.81
N GLY A 30 9.98 -11.50 -2.69
CA GLY A 30 10.63 -11.97 -3.91
C GLY A 30 11.89 -12.81 -3.66
N LEU A 31 12.45 -12.80 -2.45
CA LEU A 31 13.53 -13.71 -2.04
C LEU A 31 13.00 -15.10 -1.69
N MET A 32 11.77 -15.18 -1.22
CA MET A 32 11.11 -16.46 -0.90
C MET A 32 10.59 -17.15 -2.16
N TRP A 33 10.06 -16.37 -3.11
CA TRP A 33 9.59 -16.88 -4.38
C TRP A 33 9.81 -15.83 -5.48
N PRO A 34 10.47 -16.19 -6.60
CA PRO A 34 10.72 -15.26 -7.70
C PRO A 34 9.44 -14.61 -8.22
N LYS A 35 9.47 -13.28 -8.39
CA LYS A 35 8.34 -12.48 -8.85
C LYS A 35 7.08 -12.57 -7.97
N SER A 36 7.24 -12.95 -6.70
CA SER A 36 6.11 -13.02 -5.76
C SER A 36 5.31 -11.73 -5.66
N PRO A 37 5.92 -10.53 -5.57
CA PRO A 37 5.16 -9.28 -5.55
C PRO A 37 4.23 -9.14 -6.77
N GLU A 38 4.74 -9.37 -7.96
CA GLU A 38 3.98 -9.23 -9.22
C GLU A 38 2.86 -10.27 -9.32
N ILE A 39 3.13 -11.51 -8.92
CA ILE A 39 2.13 -12.61 -8.93
C ILE A 39 0.97 -12.29 -7.98
N LEU A 40 1.28 -11.88 -6.74
CA LEU A 40 0.27 -11.54 -5.75
C LEU A 40 -0.51 -10.29 -6.16
N THR A 41 0.18 -9.28 -6.71
CA THR A 41 -0.44 -8.07 -7.22
C THR A 41 -1.45 -8.37 -8.32
N LYS A 42 -1.08 -9.22 -9.29
CA LYS A 42 -1.97 -9.62 -10.37
C LYS A 42 -3.19 -10.37 -9.84
N ALA A 43 -2.98 -11.33 -8.95
CA ALA A 43 -4.08 -12.08 -8.33
C ALA A 43 -5.06 -11.18 -7.57
N THR A 44 -4.55 -10.23 -6.78
CA THR A 44 -5.41 -9.29 -6.03
C THR A 44 -6.16 -8.33 -6.95
N PHE A 45 -5.53 -7.89 -8.02
CA PHE A 45 -6.18 -7.03 -9.01
C PHE A 45 -7.31 -7.76 -9.74
N GLU A 46 -7.09 -9.01 -10.17
CA GLU A 46 -8.11 -9.84 -10.81
C GLU A 46 -9.32 -10.13 -9.91
N HIS A 47 -9.09 -10.21 -8.58
CA HIS A 47 -10.14 -10.45 -7.59
C HIS A 47 -10.69 -9.18 -6.94
N ASN A 48 -10.28 -8.01 -7.41
CA ASN A 48 -10.69 -6.71 -6.89
C ASN A 48 -10.60 -6.61 -5.35
N ILE A 49 -9.44 -6.98 -4.81
CA ILE A 49 -9.10 -6.84 -3.38
C ILE A 49 -7.83 -5.98 -3.23
N PRO A 50 -7.64 -5.28 -2.10
CA PRO A 50 -6.48 -4.43 -1.90
C PRO A 50 -5.17 -5.21 -1.90
N PHE A 51 -4.15 -4.67 -2.56
CA PHE A 51 -2.75 -5.09 -2.43
C PHE A 51 -1.93 -3.94 -1.87
N ILE A 52 -1.11 -4.23 -0.87
CA ILE A 52 -0.24 -3.23 -0.23
C ILE A 52 1.21 -3.62 -0.50
N LEU A 53 1.91 -2.80 -1.29
CA LEU A 53 3.33 -2.99 -1.55
C LEU A 53 4.16 -2.47 -0.38
N SER A 54 5.10 -3.27 0.10
CA SER A 54 6.06 -2.84 1.14
C SER A 54 7.17 -1.96 0.57
N THR A 55 7.68 -1.00 1.34
CA THR A 55 8.92 -0.28 1.02
C THR A 55 10.09 -1.25 0.84
N VAL A 56 10.15 -2.32 1.65
CA VAL A 56 11.21 -3.34 1.59
C VAL A 56 10.78 -4.45 0.63
N THR A 57 10.59 -4.09 -0.62
CA THR A 57 10.18 -5.02 -1.68
C THR A 57 11.32 -5.33 -2.64
N THR A 58 11.18 -6.40 -3.41
CA THR A 58 12.07 -6.76 -4.52
C THR A 58 11.55 -6.27 -5.88
N SER A 59 10.42 -5.58 -5.91
CA SER A 59 9.79 -5.06 -7.14
C SER A 59 9.67 -3.54 -7.11
N ASN A 60 9.71 -2.92 -8.26
CA ASN A 60 9.53 -1.48 -8.39
C ASN A 60 8.06 -1.10 -8.22
N ILE A 61 7.81 0.06 -7.62
CA ILE A 61 6.46 0.60 -7.46
C ILE A 61 5.76 0.82 -8.81
N GLU A 62 6.52 1.24 -9.82
CA GLU A 62 6.03 1.49 -11.17
C GLU A 62 5.49 0.20 -11.81
N THR A 63 6.21 -0.91 -11.69
CA THR A 63 5.77 -2.23 -12.19
C THR A 63 4.47 -2.67 -11.53
N ILE A 64 4.35 -2.47 -10.21
CA ILE A 64 3.13 -2.82 -9.47
C ILE A 64 1.96 -1.90 -9.86
N ALA A 65 2.23 -0.62 -10.07
CA ALA A 65 1.22 0.33 -10.52
C ALA A 65 0.72 0.00 -11.94
N GLU A 66 1.59 -0.41 -12.86
CA GLU A 66 1.19 -0.88 -14.18
C GLU A 66 0.26 -2.09 -14.11
N ILE A 67 0.58 -3.11 -13.28
CA ILE A 67 -0.26 -4.31 -13.11
C ILE A 67 -1.64 -3.97 -12.54
N THR A 68 -1.71 -2.99 -11.63
CA THR A 68 -2.95 -2.63 -10.91
C THR A 68 -3.68 -1.42 -11.48
N GLU A 69 -3.20 -0.85 -12.58
CA GLU A 69 -3.73 0.41 -13.12
C GLU A 69 -3.75 1.53 -12.05
N GLY A 70 -2.69 1.60 -11.24
CA GLY A 70 -2.56 2.57 -10.17
C GLY A 70 -3.40 2.29 -8.91
N LYS A 71 -4.01 1.12 -8.74
CA LYS A 71 -4.88 0.79 -7.59
C LYS A 71 -4.15 0.17 -6.41
N ALA A 72 -2.87 -0.19 -6.53
CA ALA A 72 -2.10 -0.71 -5.42
C ALA A 72 -1.85 0.37 -4.36
N TRP A 73 -1.89 -0.05 -3.10
CA TRP A 73 -1.49 0.78 -1.97
C TRP A 73 0.00 0.63 -1.70
N PHE A 74 0.60 1.57 -1.01
CA PHE A 74 2.00 1.53 -0.66
C PHE A 74 2.21 1.69 0.84
N GLN A 75 3.03 0.83 1.45
CA GLN A 75 3.44 0.95 2.84
C GLN A 75 4.82 1.58 2.92
N LEU A 76 4.91 2.70 3.64
CA LEU A 76 6.12 3.47 3.83
C LEU A 76 6.76 3.16 5.18
N TYR A 77 8.01 2.67 5.14
CA TYR A 77 8.95 2.78 6.25
C TYR A 77 9.66 4.12 6.16
N HIS A 78 9.71 4.83 7.27
CA HIS A 78 10.52 6.05 7.32
C HIS A 78 12.01 5.71 7.29
N SER A 79 12.70 6.23 6.29
CA SER A 79 14.17 6.14 6.23
C SER A 79 14.80 7.21 7.12
N ALA A 80 15.94 6.88 7.74
CA ALA A 80 16.78 7.89 8.42
C ALA A 80 17.34 8.93 7.44
N ASN A 81 17.43 8.59 6.15
CA ASN A 81 17.80 9.53 5.09
C ASN A 81 16.52 10.15 4.48
N GLN A 82 16.36 11.46 4.69
CA GLN A 82 15.21 12.22 4.20
C GLN A 82 15.12 12.26 2.67
N GLU A 83 16.25 12.25 1.97
CA GLU A 83 16.27 12.28 0.50
C GLU A 83 15.64 10.99 -0.07
N VAL A 84 15.93 9.84 0.54
CA VAL A 84 15.32 8.55 0.16
C VAL A 84 13.82 8.57 0.39
N THR A 85 13.38 9.09 1.52
CA THR A 85 11.94 9.21 1.82
C THR A 85 11.25 10.12 0.81
N ASN A 86 11.85 11.25 0.48
CA ASN A 86 11.30 12.21 -0.50
C ASN A 86 11.24 11.61 -1.91
N ASP A 87 12.24 10.83 -2.32
CA ASP A 87 12.24 10.14 -3.61
C ASP A 87 11.10 9.11 -3.68
N ILE A 88 10.94 8.30 -2.64
CA ILE A 88 9.85 7.32 -2.57
C ILE A 88 8.48 8.00 -2.65
N ILE A 89 8.27 9.08 -1.88
CA ILE A 89 7.01 9.84 -1.89
C ILE A 89 6.72 10.38 -3.30
N LYS A 90 7.73 10.98 -3.94
CA LYS A 90 7.59 11.50 -5.31
C LYS A 90 7.20 10.40 -6.31
N ARG A 91 7.78 9.22 -6.20
CA ARG A 91 7.43 8.07 -7.05
C ARG A 91 6.01 7.57 -6.78
N ILE A 92 5.59 7.52 -5.51
CA ILE A 92 4.21 7.19 -5.11
C ILE A 92 3.20 8.16 -5.75
N GLU A 93 3.51 9.46 -5.74
CA GLU A 93 2.66 10.48 -6.37
C GLU A 93 2.61 10.32 -7.90
N GLN A 94 3.76 10.06 -8.53
CA GLN A 94 3.85 9.87 -9.98
C GLN A 94 3.01 8.70 -10.49
N VAL A 95 2.91 7.62 -9.72
CA VAL A 95 2.07 6.46 -10.08
C VAL A 95 0.62 6.60 -9.61
N SER A 96 0.25 7.76 -9.04
CA SER A 96 -1.11 8.03 -8.54
C SER A 96 -1.59 7.00 -7.52
N CYS A 97 -0.70 6.53 -6.64
CA CYS A 97 -1.03 5.56 -5.60
C CYS A 97 -2.18 6.09 -4.71
N PRO A 98 -3.27 5.34 -4.52
CA PRO A 98 -4.48 5.86 -3.88
C PRO A 98 -4.37 5.96 -2.36
N VAL A 99 -3.54 5.11 -1.74
CA VAL A 99 -3.46 5.01 -0.28
C VAL A 99 -2.02 4.79 0.17
N LEU A 100 -1.55 5.64 1.07
CA LEU A 100 -0.26 5.51 1.75
C LEU A 100 -0.47 4.96 3.17
N VAL A 101 0.10 3.80 3.42
CA VAL A 101 0.09 3.12 4.72
C VAL A 101 1.38 3.45 5.45
N ILE A 102 1.28 4.03 6.64
CA ILE A 102 2.45 4.40 7.43
C ILE A 102 2.58 3.47 8.62
N LEU A 103 3.76 2.92 8.81
CA LEU A 103 4.07 2.11 9.97
C LEU A 103 4.36 3.03 11.17
N ALA A 104 3.60 2.85 12.26
CA ALA A 104 3.66 3.72 13.45
C ALA A 104 4.34 3.05 14.67
N ASP A 105 4.64 1.77 14.58
CA ASP A 105 5.22 0.97 15.67
C ASP A 105 6.75 1.02 15.74
N VAL A 106 7.40 1.49 14.67
CA VAL A 106 8.86 1.70 14.69
C VAL A 106 9.15 3.04 15.35
N PRO A 107 9.89 3.08 16.48
CA PRO A 107 10.27 4.32 17.11
C PRO A 107 11.24 5.07 16.20
N SER A 108 10.75 5.92 15.35
CA SER A 108 11.54 6.83 14.55
C SER A 108 11.04 8.25 14.75
N PHE A 109 11.96 9.13 14.91
CA PHE A 109 11.94 10.57 15.09
C PHE A 109 10.66 11.29 14.61
N THR A 110 9.65 11.29 15.46
CA THR A 110 8.27 11.74 15.21
C THR A 110 8.09 13.20 14.80
N SER A 111 9.07 14.06 15.03
CA SER A 111 8.92 15.50 14.74
C SER A 111 9.05 15.86 13.26
N LEU A 112 9.81 15.07 12.49
CA LEU A 112 9.99 15.28 11.04
C LEU A 112 8.85 14.68 10.21
N TYR A 113 8.17 13.70 10.75
CA TYR A 113 7.08 12.98 10.12
C TYR A 113 5.89 13.89 9.78
N LYS A 114 5.47 14.71 10.73
CA LYS A 114 4.29 15.58 10.57
C LYS A 114 4.45 16.68 9.53
N LYS A 115 5.67 17.17 9.30
CA LYS A 115 5.88 18.29 8.36
C LYS A 115 5.86 17.90 6.88
N ASN A 116 6.31 16.70 6.56
CA ASN A 116 6.44 16.28 5.16
C ASN A 116 5.23 15.48 4.64
N LEU A 117 4.48 14.85 5.55
CA LEU A 117 3.29 14.08 5.18
C LEU A 117 2.07 14.94 4.79
N LEU A 118 2.03 16.20 5.25
CA LEU A 118 0.94 17.15 4.92
C LEU A 118 0.90 17.59 3.46
N ILE A 119 1.90 17.21 2.65
CA ILE A 119 2.04 17.64 1.26
C ILE A 119 1.60 16.53 0.29
N VAL A 120 1.40 15.29 0.77
CA VAL A 120 1.05 14.16 -0.10
C VAL A 120 -0.46 14.11 -0.31
N ASN A 121 -0.89 14.23 -1.55
CA ASN A 121 -2.31 14.19 -1.93
C ASN A 121 -2.82 12.74 -2.09
N VAL A 122 -2.59 11.91 -1.07
CA VAL A 122 -3.06 10.52 -0.98
C VAL A 122 -3.73 10.27 0.36
N ASN A 123 -4.61 9.28 0.41
CA ASN A 123 -5.21 8.86 1.67
C ASN A 123 -4.16 8.19 2.57
N ILE A 124 -3.96 8.73 3.76
CA ILE A 124 -2.94 8.25 4.70
C ILE A 124 -3.60 7.42 5.79
N ILE A 125 -3.11 6.19 5.96
CA ILE A 125 -3.51 5.31 7.05
C ILE A 125 -2.30 5.07 7.93
N SER A 126 -2.45 5.34 9.22
CA SER A 126 -1.48 4.89 10.22
C SER A 126 -1.94 3.55 10.79
N ILE A 127 -1.17 2.50 10.58
CA ILE A 127 -1.41 1.20 11.19
C ILE A 127 -0.54 1.10 12.43
N LEU A 128 -1.17 1.09 13.60
CA LEU A 128 -0.52 0.70 14.85
C LEU A 128 -0.64 -0.83 14.98
N PHE A 129 0.50 -1.51 14.98
CA PHE A 129 0.55 -2.88 15.46
C PHE A 129 0.82 -2.82 16.97
N ALA A 130 -0.11 -3.35 17.76
CA ALA A 130 0.07 -3.60 19.18
C ALA A 130 0.78 -4.95 19.39
#